data_79fc99d1deb8020fd2596bb85f1c3397
#
_entry.id   79fc99d1deb8020fd2596bb85f1c3397
#
_cell.length_a   1.000
_cell.length_b   1.000
_cell.length_c   1.000
_cell.angle_alpha   90.00
_cell.angle_beta   90.00
_cell.angle_gamma   90.00
#
_symmetry.space_group_name_H-M   'P 1'
#
loop_
_entity.id
_entity.type
_entity.pdbx_description
1 polymer ?
#
loop_
_entity_poly.entity_id
_entity_poly.type
_entity_poly.pdbx_seq_one_letter_code
_entity_poly.pdbx_strand_id
1 'polypeptide(L)'
;VPWPSAAAATSATAGGGPSWGVGSRNAKYQAGELALGDKPYVDDMRVPGMLHAAPVLSEHARADILAIDPTAAAAVPGVARVLTAADVPGELRIGLIHRDWPVFIPVGGRTSYTGDLLALVVAGDRATARRAAELVEVTYRPLPPFTDALGALGSTEPAVWQVGDPAAPNVLSHTAYARSDHPDGLDADALLATSAHVVHEVFQTQRIEHAFLEPEATLAVPRDDGTLEVFSGGQGVW
;
A
#
# COMPACT_ATOMS: atom_id res chain seq x y z
N VAL A 1 15.21 16.93 16.26
CA VAL A 1 15.85 16.04 17.25
C VAL A 1 16.81 15.17 16.46
N PRO A 2 18.12 15.16 16.75
CA PRO A 2 19.03 14.29 16.04
C PRO A 2 18.57 12.84 16.31
N TRP A 3 18.44 12.07 15.25
CA TRP A 3 18.32 10.62 15.33
C TRP A 3 19.46 10.11 16.22
N PRO A 4 19.22 9.21 17.19
CA PRO A 4 20.31 8.59 17.90
C PRO A 4 21.21 7.93 16.84
N SER A 5 22.43 8.47 16.68
CA SER A 5 23.42 7.86 15.82
C SER A 5 23.52 6.42 16.27
N ALA A 6 23.49 5.50 15.31
CA ALA A 6 23.66 4.08 15.57
C ALA A 6 24.91 3.92 16.43
N ALA A 7 24.74 3.77 17.75
CA ALA A 7 25.79 3.36 18.62
C ALA A 7 26.28 2.04 18.05
N ALA A 8 27.54 1.98 17.67
CA ALA A 8 28.14 0.80 17.11
C ALA A 8 27.84 -0.38 18.06
N ALA A 9 26.99 -1.27 17.61
CA ALA A 9 26.71 -2.50 18.32
C ALA A 9 28.03 -3.27 18.42
N THR A 10 28.64 -3.22 19.59
CA THR A 10 29.78 -4.08 19.92
C THR A 10 29.23 -5.51 20.03
N SER A 11 29.23 -6.23 18.91
CA SER A 11 29.00 -7.66 18.91
C SER A 11 30.04 -8.34 19.77
N ALA A 12 29.57 -8.99 20.84
CA ALA A 12 30.41 -9.92 21.60
C ALA A 12 30.80 -11.08 20.67
N THR A 13 32.07 -11.06 20.22
CA THR A 13 32.65 -12.13 19.42
C THR A 13 32.98 -13.30 20.32
N ALA A 14 32.16 -14.34 20.32
CA ALA A 14 32.62 -15.69 20.60
C ALA A 14 33.52 -16.10 19.44
N GLY A 15 34.78 -16.50 19.75
CA GLY A 15 35.88 -16.69 18.84
C GLY A 15 35.58 -17.51 17.57
N GLY A 16 35.77 -16.87 16.46
CA GLY A 16 35.72 -17.37 15.10
C GLY A 16 35.52 -16.16 14.19
N GLY A 17 36.49 -15.83 13.33
CA GLY A 17 36.39 -14.69 12.42
C GLY A 17 35.11 -14.81 11.55
N PRO A 18 34.59 -13.70 11.01
CA PRO A 18 33.37 -13.68 10.21
C PRO A 18 33.56 -14.58 8.99
N SER A 19 32.87 -15.72 9.00
CA SER A 19 32.78 -16.55 7.82
C SER A 19 31.74 -15.97 6.88
N TRP A 20 32.17 -15.15 5.93
CA TRP A 20 31.31 -14.64 4.87
C TRP A 20 31.20 -15.69 3.76
N GLY A 21 30.00 -16.08 3.37
CA GLY A 21 29.77 -16.97 2.26
C GLY A 21 28.46 -17.73 2.34
N VAL A 22 28.15 -18.45 1.28
CA VAL A 22 26.98 -19.34 1.23
C VAL A 22 27.08 -20.40 2.32
N GLY A 23 26.00 -20.53 3.13
CA GLY A 23 25.95 -21.48 4.25
C GLY A 23 26.49 -20.93 5.58
N SER A 24 27.04 -19.71 5.64
CA SER A 24 27.43 -19.08 6.90
C SER A 24 26.18 -18.64 7.70
N ARG A 25 26.28 -18.76 9.04
CA ARG A 25 25.26 -18.28 9.98
C ARG A 25 25.50 -16.82 10.29
N ASN A 26 24.84 -15.93 9.57
CA ASN A 26 24.87 -14.51 9.87
C ASN A 26 23.64 -14.14 10.70
N ALA A 27 23.85 -13.39 11.78
CA ALA A 27 22.74 -12.82 12.54
C ALA A 27 21.98 -11.82 11.66
N LYS A 28 20.65 -11.82 11.77
CA LYS A 28 19.83 -10.77 11.16
C LYS A 28 20.25 -9.42 11.73
N TYR A 29 20.35 -8.40 10.88
CA TYR A 29 20.65 -7.04 11.31
C TYR A 29 19.65 -6.58 12.38
N GLN A 30 20.13 -6.03 13.47
CA GLN A 30 19.32 -5.58 14.62
C GLN A 30 18.37 -6.65 15.20
N ALA A 31 18.71 -7.94 15.10
CA ALA A 31 17.85 -9.03 15.58
C ALA A 31 17.51 -8.95 17.06
N GLY A 32 18.47 -8.57 17.90
CA GLY A 32 18.28 -8.42 19.34
C GLY A 32 17.32 -7.28 19.66
N GLU A 33 17.53 -6.11 19.09
CA GLU A 33 16.70 -4.92 19.29
C GLU A 33 15.26 -5.15 18.82
N LEU A 34 15.09 -5.83 17.66
CA LEU A 34 13.76 -6.22 17.16
C LEU A 34 13.07 -7.21 18.08
N ALA A 35 13.81 -8.22 18.59
CA ALA A 35 13.22 -9.25 19.45
C ALA A 35 12.82 -8.71 20.83
N LEU A 36 13.55 -7.72 21.35
CA LEU A 36 13.30 -7.10 22.65
C LEU A 36 12.33 -5.91 22.56
N GLY A 37 11.98 -5.45 21.36
CA GLY A 37 11.15 -4.26 21.16
C GLY A 37 11.89 -2.94 21.39
N ASP A 38 13.23 -2.97 21.42
CA ASP A 38 14.04 -1.79 21.64
C ASP A 38 14.21 -0.94 20.38
N LYS A 39 13.96 -1.52 19.20
CA LYS A 39 13.99 -0.77 17.94
C LYS A 39 12.70 0.02 17.76
N PRO A 40 12.77 1.37 17.71
CA PRO A 40 11.59 2.17 17.44
C PRO A 40 11.15 2.02 15.97
N TYR A 41 9.86 1.91 15.75
CA TYR A 41 9.21 2.05 14.45
C TYR A 41 8.82 3.50 14.21
N VAL A 42 8.41 3.83 12.97
CA VAL A 42 7.95 5.19 12.63
C VAL A 42 6.75 5.60 13.52
N ASP A 43 5.87 4.64 13.86
CA ASP A 43 4.72 4.90 14.73
C ASP A 43 5.10 5.27 16.18
N ASP A 44 6.32 4.95 16.61
CA ASP A 44 6.85 5.31 17.95
C ASP A 44 7.51 6.68 17.98
N MET A 45 7.80 7.27 16.83
CA MET A 45 8.49 8.56 16.75
C MET A 45 7.62 9.69 17.28
N ARG A 46 8.24 10.64 17.99
CA ARG A 46 7.56 11.80 18.57
C ARG A 46 8.38 13.06 18.29
N VAL A 47 7.70 14.08 17.77
CA VAL A 47 8.26 15.41 17.52
C VAL A 47 7.43 16.45 18.26
N PRO A 48 8.03 17.43 18.95
CA PRO A 48 7.29 18.49 19.62
C PRO A 48 6.35 19.22 18.66
N GLY A 49 5.09 19.39 19.06
CA GLY A 49 4.07 20.03 18.23
C GLY A 49 3.52 19.16 17.09
N MET A 50 3.85 17.87 17.07
CA MET A 50 3.34 16.93 16.06
C MET A 50 1.81 16.86 16.09
N LEU A 51 1.21 16.88 14.91
CA LEU A 51 -0.19 16.57 14.70
C LEU A 51 -0.36 15.10 14.32
N HIS A 52 -1.55 14.58 14.54
CA HIS A 52 -1.92 13.20 14.21
C HIS A 52 -3.02 13.21 13.16
N ALA A 53 -2.86 12.34 12.16
CA ALA A 53 -3.83 12.18 11.11
C ALA A 53 -4.52 10.82 11.20
N ALA A 54 -5.85 10.81 10.98
CA ALA A 54 -6.65 9.59 10.89
C ALA A 54 -7.35 9.55 9.53
N PRO A 55 -7.22 8.44 8.77
CA PRO A 55 -7.86 8.30 7.47
C PRO A 55 -9.36 8.03 7.63
N VAL A 56 -10.16 8.57 6.70
CA VAL A 56 -11.53 8.18 6.42
C VAL A 56 -11.50 7.30 5.18
N LEU A 57 -11.72 6.02 5.38
CA LEU A 57 -11.61 5.02 4.33
C LEU A 57 -13.00 4.62 3.80
N SER A 58 -13.06 4.23 2.54
CA SER A 58 -14.30 3.74 1.95
C SER A 58 -14.75 2.43 2.59
N GLU A 59 -16.03 2.35 2.93
CA GLU A 59 -16.69 1.11 3.39
C GLU A 59 -17.12 0.21 2.22
N HIS A 60 -17.15 0.77 0.99
CA HIS A 60 -17.59 0.06 -0.20
C HIS A 60 -16.42 -0.21 -1.15
N ALA A 61 -16.29 -1.45 -1.58
CA ALA A 61 -15.29 -1.84 -2.57
C ALA A 61 -15.53 -1.20 -3.94
N ARG A 62 -16.77 -0.92 -4.29
CA ARG A 62 -17.12 -0.22 -5.54
C ARG A 62 -18.34 0.65 -5.30
N ALA A 63 -18.16 1.95 -5.31
CA ALA A 63 -19.23 2.93 -5.16
C ALA A 63 -18.83 4.26 -5.80
N ASP A 64 -19.80 4.99 -6.31
CA ASP A 64 -19.57 6.38 -6.67
C ASP A 64 -19.75 7.26 -5.43
N ILE A 65 -18.85 8.20 -5.23
CA ILE A 65 -18.88 9.17 -4.13
C ILE A 65 -19.76 10.35 -4.55
N LEU A 66 -20.91 10.51 -3.90
CA LEU A 66 -21.85 11.59 -4.20
C LEU A 66 -21.58 12.84 -3.38
N ALA A 67 -21.20 12.67 -2.11
CA ALA A 67 -20.83 13.78 -1.21
C ALA A 67 -19.87 13.28 -0.12
N ILE A 68 -19.07 14.21 0.40
CA ILE A 68 -18.27 14.06 1.62
C ILE A 68 -18.53 15.30 2.46
N ASP A 69 -19.14 15.13 3.62
CA ASP A 69 -19.41 16.22 4.57
C ASP A 69 -18.49 16.14 5.78
N PRO A 70 -17.48 17.01 5.89
CA PRO A 70 -16.56 17.05 7.02
C PRO A 70 -17.05 17.91 8.17
N THR A 71 -18.23 18.52 8.11
CA THR A 71 -18.69 19.60 9.01
C THR A 71 -18.66 19.17 10.47
N ALA A 72 -19.24 18.01 10.79
CA ALA A 72 -19.27 17.50 12.15
C ALA A 72 -17.86 17.17 12.67
N ALA A 73 -17.03 16.57 11.85
CA ALA A 73 -15.64 16.25 12.18
C ALA A 73 -14.80 17.52 12.44
N ALA A 74 -14.94 18.53 11.60
CA ALA A 74 -14.23 19.80 11.74
C ALA A 74 -14.62 20.59 12.98
N ALA A 75 -15.85 20.38 13.52
CA ALA A 75 -16.33 21.03 14.73
C ALA A 75 -15.81 20.40 16.02
N VAL A 76 -15.15 19.23 15.97
CA VAL A 76 -14.61 18.57 17.16
C VAL A 76 -13.45 19.37 17.75
N PRO A 77 -13.49 19.73 19.06
CA PRO A 77 -12.39 20.42 19.70
C PRO A 77 -11.07 19.63 19.59
N GLY A 78 -10.01 20.32 19.15
CA GLY A 78 -8.69 19.71 18.93
C GLY A 78 -8.44 19.23 17.49
N VAL A 79 -9.44 19.24 16.63
CA VAL A 79 -9.25 19.04 15.19
C VAL A 79 -8.66 20.31 14.59
N ALA A 80 -7.53 20.15 13.91
CA ALA A 80 -6.84 21.23 13.22
C ALA A 80 -7.39 21.41 11.81
N ARG A 81 -7.65 20.32 11.08
CA ARG A 81 -8.15 20.34 9.70
C ARG A 81 -8.73 18.99 9.27
N VAL A 82 -9.67 19.02 8.34
CA VAL A 82 -10.10 17.86 7.56
C VAL A 82 -9.69 18.10 6.12
N LEU A 83 -8.92 17.18 5.55
CA LEU A 83 -8.39 17.25 4.20
C LEU A 83 -9.13 16.26 3.31
N THR A 84 -9.39 16.68 2.07
CA THR A 84 -10.02 15.87 1.01
C THR A 84 -9.22 15.98 -0.27
N ALA A 85 -9.69 15.35 -1.34
CA ALA A 85 -9.09 15.48 -2.67
C ALA A 85 -8.93 16.94 -3.12
N ALA A 86 -9.83 17.84 -2.70
CA ALA A 86 -9.79 19.26 -3.07
C ALA A 86 -8.62 20.03 -2.42
N ASP A 87 -8.04 19.49 -1.35
CA ASP A 87 -6.93 20.11 -0.62
C ASP A 87 -5.55 19.67 -1.16
N VAL A 88 -5.49 18.71 -2.08
CA VAL A 88 -4.23 18.22 -2.66
C VAL A 88 -3.73 19.23 -3.69
N PRO A 89 -2.54 19.85 -3.48
CA PRO A 89 -2.05 20.90 -4.38
C PRO A 89 -1.45 20.35 -5.69
N GLY A 90 -1.26 19.05 -5.78
CA GLY A 90 -0.62 18.35 -6.89
C GLY A 90 -1.57 17.39 -7.61
N GLU A 91 -0.97 16.39 -8.24
CA GLU A 91 -1.72 15.35 -8.93
C GLU A 91 -2.43 14.42 -7.94
N LEU A 92 -3.69 14.11 -8.22
CA LEU A 92 -4.47 13.16 -7.42
C LEU A 92 -4.17 11.70 -7.74
N ARG A 93 -3.37 11.42 -8.76
CA ARG A 93 -2.98 10.06 -9.14
C ARG A 93 -1.47 9.93 -9.13
N ILE A 94 -1.00 8.90 -8.47
CA ILE A 94 0.42 8.53 -8.37
C ILE A 94 0.61 7.11 -8.89
N GLY A 95 1.84 6.70 -9.07
CA GLY A 95 2.20 5.34 -9.48
C GLY A 95 3.60 5.30 -10.07
N LEU A 96 4.25 4.17 -9.93
CA LEU A 96 5.64 3.98 -10.35
C LEU A 96 5.77 3.83 -11.87
N ILE A 97 4.89 3.04 -12.48
CA ILE A 97 4.88 2.75 -13.92
C ILE A 97 3.68 3.43 -14.58
N HIS A 98 2.50 3.26 -13.98
CA HIS A 98 1.27 3.90 -14.39
C HIS A 98 0.78 4.80 -13.26
N ARG A 99 0.32 6.01 -13.59
CA ARG A 99 -0.27 6.94 -12.62
C ARG A 99 -1.74 6.61 -12.43
N ASP A 100 -2.00 5.48 -11.84
CA ASP A 100 -3.33 4.87 -11.70
C ASP A 100 -3.83 4.82 -10.25
N TRP A 101 -2.94 5.02 -9.26
CA TRP A 101 -3.31 4.99 -7.86
C TRP A 101 -3.82 6.35 -7.39
N PRO A 102 -5.09 6.46 -6.97
CA PRO A 102 -5.61 7.73 -6.44
C PRO A 102 -5.11 7.97 -5.02
N VAL A 103 -4.60 9.18 -4.76
CA VAL A 103 -4.22 9.62 -3.40
C VAL A 103 -5.46 9.80 -2.53
N PHE A 104 -6.50 10.40 -3.09
CA PHE A 104 -7.84 10.51 -2.54
C PHE A 104 -8.85 10.23 -3.63
N ILE A 105 -9.99 9.65 -3.27
CA ILE A 105 -11.14 9.58 -4.17
C ILE A 105 -11.94 10.88 -4.02
N PRO A 106 -12.06 11.69 -5.06
CA PRO A 106 -12.84 12.93 -5.01
C PRO A 106 -14.35 12.66 -5.03
N VAL A 107 -15.15 13.65 -4.64
CA VAL A 107 -16.59 13.67 -4.96
C VAL A 107 -16.78 13.59 -6.47
N GLY A 108 -17.68 12.73 -6.93
CA GLY A 108 -17.85 12.36 -8.33
C GLY A 108 -16.92 11.25 -8.81
N GLY A 109 -15.96 10.83 -7.99
CA GLY A 109 -15.10 9.68 -8.25
C GLY A 109 -15.73 8.35 -7.84
N ARG A 110 -15.03 7.27 -8.14
CA ARG A 110 -15.44 5.90 -7.82
C ARG A 110 -14.36 5.18 -7.04
N THR A 111 -14.79 4.44 -6.00
CA THR A 111 -13.89 3.57 -5.24
C THR A 111 -13.56 2.29 -6.01
N SER A 112 -12.38 1.76 -5.78
CA SER A 112 -11.84 0.56 -6.42
C SER A 112 -11.64 -0.61 -5.46
N TYR A 113 -11.57 -0.33 -4.15
CA TYR A 113 -11.53 -1.36 -3.11
C TYR A 113 -12.02 -0.77 -1.77
N THR A 114 -12.32 -1.63 -0.81
CA THR A 114 -12.61 -1.23 0.57
C THR A 114 -11.31 -0.72 1.20
N GLY A 115 -11.31 0.55 1.59
CA GLY A 115 -10.12 1.19 2.13
C GLY A 115 -9.52 2.29 1.25
N ASP A 116 -10.13 2.62 0.10
CA ASP A 116 -9.78 3.84 -0.64
C ASP A 116 -9.94 5.07 0.26
N LEU A 117 -8.95 5.98 0.23
CA LEU A 117 -8.93 7.17 1.07
C LEU A 117 -9.87 8.26 0.53
N LEU A 118 -10.79 8.71 1.40
CA LEU A 118 -11.80 9.72 1.07
C LEU A 118 -11.50 11.08 1.72
N ALA A 119 -11.04 11.05 2.99
CA ALA A 119 -10.64 12.22 3.74
C ALA A 119 -9.55 11.87 4.76
N LEU A 120 -8.87 12.90 5.28
CA LEU A 120 -7.87 12.75 6.32
C LEU A 120 -8.15 13.78 7.41
N VAL A 121 -8.43 13.33 8.62
CA VAL A 121 -8.71 14.20 9.77
C VAL A 121 -7.43 14.41 10.57
N VAL A 122 -7.02 15.67 10.74
CA VAL A 122 -5.80 16.07 11.43
C VAL A 122 -6.15 16.73 12.77
N ALA A 123 -5.58 16.24 13.86
CA ALA A 123 -5.84 16.73 15.22
C ALA A 123 -4.58 16.77 16.09
N GLY A 124 -4.68 17.40 17.24
CA GLY A 124 -3.59 17.52 18.21
C GLY A 124 -3.18 16.19 18.87
N ASP A 125 -4.04 15.19 18.83
CA ASP A 125 -3.75 13.85 19.32
C ASP A 125 -4.45 12.75 18.49
N ARG A 126 -3.93 11.53 18.58
CA ARG A 126 -4.41 10.37 17.81
C ARG A 126 -5.86 9.99 18.13
N ALA A 127 -6.26 10.07 19.40
CA ALA A 127 -7.61 9.67 19.82
C ALA A 127 -8.65 10.66 19.28
N THR A 128 -8.36 11.94 19.33
CA THR A 128 -9.23 12.99 18.77
C THR A 128 -9.33 12.86 17.24
N ALA A 129 -8.20 12.63 16.53
CA ALA A 129 -8.22 12.43 15.09
C ALA A 129 -9.13 11.25 14.70
N ARG A 130 -9.01 10.09 15.37
CA ARG A 130 -9.82 8.90 15.10
C ARG A 130 -11.30 9.12 15.39
N ARG A 131 -11.65 9.66 16.55
CA ARG A 131 -13.06 9.95 16.88
C ARG A 131 -13.69 10.94 15.89
N ALA A 132 -12.95 11.96 15.49
CA ALA A 132 -13.45 12.92 14.52
C ALA A 132 -13.56 12.31 13.10
N ALA A 133 -12.69 11.39 12.72
CA ALA A 133 -12.80 10.69 11.44
C ALA A 133 -14.11 9.89 11.30
N GLU A 134 -14.63 9.35 12.40
CA GLU A 134 -15.91 8.64 12.44
C GLU A 134 -17.13 9.57 12.23
N LEU A 135 -16.93 10.89 12.31
CA LEU A 135 -17.97 11.90 12.12
C LEU A 135 -17.99 12.50 10.71
N VAL A 136 -17.11 12.07 9.82
CA VAL A 136 -17.16 12.48 8.42
C VAL A 136 -18.26 11.67 7.72
N GLU A 137 -19.28 12.36 7.23
CA GLU A 137 -20.39 11.72 6.54
C GLU A 137 -20.07 11.57 5.04
N VAL A 138 -20.24 10.36 4.52
CA VAL A 138 -20.02 10.07 3.09
C VAL A 138 -21.30 9.51 2.48
N THR A 139 -21.75 10.14 1.39
CA THR A 139 -22.88 9.64 0.63
C THR A 139 -22.38 8.84 -0.57
N TYR A 140 -22.77 7.57 -0.63
CA TYR A 140 -22.37 6.62 -1.66
C TYR A 140 -23.53 6.27 -2.59
N ARG A 141 -23.19 5.91 -3.81
CA ARG A 141 -24.01 5.09 -4.71
C ARG A 141 -23.30 3.75 -4.91
N PRO A 142 -23.63 2.74 -4.11
CA PRO A 142 -22.98 1.44 -4.20
C PRO A 142 -23.21 0.77 -5.56
N LEU A 143 -22.19 0.05 -6.02
CA LEU A 143 -22.19 -0.72 -7.27
C LEU A 143 -21.76 -2.17 -6.96
N PRO A 144 -22.14 -3.16 -7.78
CA PRO A 144 -21.66 -4.51 -7.62
C PRO A 144 -20.13 -4.57 -7.67
N PRO A 145 -19.46 -5.12 -6.65
CA PRO A 145 -18.00 -5.21 -6.65
C PRO A 145 -17.52 -6.39 -7.51
N PHE A 146 -16.27 -6.31 -7.96
CA PHE A 146 -15.56 -7.47 -8.49
C PHE A 146 -14.88 -8.20 -7.34
N THR A 147 -15.27 -9.43 -7.10
CA THR A 147 -14.76 -10.22 -5.96
C THR A 147 -13.78 -11.31 -6.37
N ASP A 148 -13.69 -11.60 -7.66
CA ASP A 148 -12.77 -12.58 -8.22
C ASP A 148 -12.25 -12.16 -9.61
N ALA A 149 -11.10 -12.69 -9.96
CA ALA A 149 -10.41 -12.31 -11.20
C ALA A 149 -11.12 -12.81 -12.47
N LEU A 150 -11.73 -14.00 -12.42
CA LEU A 150 -12.42 -14.58 -13.60
C LEU A 150 -13.71 -13.82 -13.89
N GLY A 151 -14.46 -13.48 -12.83
CA GLY A 151 -15.64 -12.64 -12.96
C GLY A 151 -15.31 -11.24 -13.46
N ALA A 152 -14.22 -10.66 -13.01
CA ALA A 152 -13.74 -9.34 -13.48
C ALA A 152 -13.34 -9.39 -14.95
N LEU A 153 -12.63 -10.43 -15.38
CA LEU A 153 -12.19 -10.61 -16.77
C LEU A 153 -13.37 -10.75 -17.74
N GLY A 154 -14.42 -11.47 -17.34
CA GLY A 154 -15.62 -11.68 -18.15
C GLY A 154 -16.65 -10.56 -18.07
N SER A 155 -16.44 -9.52 -17.28
CA SER A 155 -17.41 -8.47 -17.03
C SER A 155 -17.51 -7.47 -18.19
N THR A 156 -18.73 -7.05 -18.49
CA THR A 156 -19.03 -5.93 -19.39
C THR A 156 -19.13 -4.59 -18.65
N GLU A 157 -19.07 -4.60 -17.32
CA GLU A 157 -19.04 -3.40 -16.49
C GLU A 157 -17.75 -2.61 -16.70
N PRO A 158 -17.76 -1.29 -16.50
CA PRO A 158 -16.55 -0.49 -16.59
C PRO A 158 -15.43 -1.04 -15.72
N ALA A 159 -14.22 -1.05 -16.25
CA ALA A 159 -13.03 -1.49 -15.54
C ALA A 159 -12.86 -0.74 -14.21
N VAL A 160 -12.31 -1.42 -13.20
CA VAL A 160 -11.93 -0.81 -11.93
C VAL A 160 -10.83 0.24 -12.17
N TRP A 161 -9.84 -0.13 -12.96
CA TRP A 161 -8.74 0.73 -13.38
C TRP A 161 -8.81 0.94 -14.89
N GLN A 162 -8.72 2.18 -15.32
CA GLN A 162 -8.68 2.52 -16.76
C GLN A 162 -7.22 2.59 -17.23
N VAL A 163 -6.45 1.54 -16.97
CA VAL A 163 -5.08 1.36 -17.43
C VAL A 163 -4.98 0.06 -18.21
N GLY A 164 -4.10 0.03 -19.20
CA GLY A 164 -3.89 -1.12 -20.06
C GLY A 164 -4.66 -1.04 -21.39
N ASP A 165 -4.90 -2.19 -22.00
CA ASP A 165 -5.59 -2.28 -23.28
C ASP A 165 -7.09 -2.03 -23.12
N PRO A 166 -7.67 -1.02 -23.80
CA PRO A 166 -9.11 -0.78 -23.76
C PRO A 166 -9.95 -1.96 -24.27
N ALA A 167 -9.36 -2.84 -25.09
CA ALA A 167 -10.01 -4.05 -25.60
C ALA A 167 -10.05 -5.18 -24.54
N ALA A 168 -9.27 -5.07 -23.47
CA ALA A 168 -9.19 -6.04 -22.39
C ALA A 168 -9.37 -5.34 -21.01
N PRO A 169 -10.54 -4.74 -20.76
CA PRO A 169 -10.81 -4.07 -19.50
C PRO A 169 -10.61 -5.04 -18.32
N ASN A 170 -10.13 -4.54 -17.20
CA ASN A 170 -9.76 -5.32 -16.01
C ASN A 170 -8.52 -6.23 -16.17
N VAL A 171 -7.78 -6.16 -17.28
CA VAL A 171 -6.46 -6.76 -17.41
C VAL A 171 -5.41 -5.69 -17.13
N LEU A 172 -4.77 -5.77 -15.97
CA LEU A 172 -3.74 -4.81 -15.56
C LEU A 172 -2.46 -4.98 -16.39
N SER A 173 -2.04 -6.22 -16.60
CA SER A 173 -0.88 -6.56 -17.41
C SER A 173 -1.00 -7.98 -17.97
N HIS A 174 -0.44 -8.19 -19.12
CA HIS A 174 -0.27 -9.51 -19.72
C HIS A 174 1.20 -9.67 -20.14
N THR A 175 1.85 -10.71 -19.65
CA THR A 175 3.22 -11.03 -20.00
C THR A 175 3.31 -12.50 -20.39
N ALA A 176 3.86 -12.76 -21.55
CA ALA A 176 4.12 -14.11 -22.04
C ALA A 176 5.62 -14.32 -22.18
N TYR A 177 6.10 -15.42 -21.66
CA TYR A 177 7.48 -15.88 -21.84
C TYR A 177 7.45 -17.18 -22.61
N ALA A 178 8.20 -17.24 -23.70
CA ALA A 178 8.40 -18.45 -24.47
C ALA A 178 9.88 -18.68 -24.66
N ARG A 179 10.33 -19.90 -24.41
CA ARG A 179 11.67 -20.36 -24.71
C ARG A 179 11.57 -21.74 -25.30
N SER A 180 12.18 -21.94 -26.45
CA SER A 180 12.33 -23.24 -27.08
C SER A 180 13.78 -23.45 -27.44
N ASP A 181 14.41 -24.47 -26.88
CA ASP A 181 15.74 -24.97 -27.26
C ASP A 181 15.61 -26.23 -28.11
N HIS A 182 14.40 -26.55 -28.57
CA HIS A 182 14.18 -27.77 -29.38
C HIS A 182 14.82 -27.63 -30.75
N PRO A 183 15.58 -28.65 -31.24
CA PRO A 183 16.29 -28.60 -32.51
C PRO A 183 15.40 -28.26 -33.71
N ASP A 184 14.15 -28.70 -33.68
CA ASP A 184 13.16 -28.47 -34.73
C ASP A 184 12.38 -27.16 -34.58
N GLY A 185 12.73 -26.32 -33.59
CA GLY A 185 12.07 -25.04 -33.34
C GLY A 185 10.63 -25.12 -32.86
N LEU A 186 10.21 -26.27 -32.30
CA LEU A 186 8.86 -26.46 -31.78
C LEU A 186 8.62 -25.57 -30.59
N ASP A 187 7.45 -24.94 -30.54
CA ASP A 187 6.96 -24.23 -29.36
C ASP A 187 6.38 -25.20 -28.28
N ALA A 188 5.95 -24.65 -27.15
CA ALA A 188 5.46 -25.47 -26.05
C ALA A 188 4.20 -26.26 -26.43
N ASP A 189 3.29 -25.67 -27.19
CA ASP A 189 2.04 -26.34 -27.61
C ASP A 189 2.30 -27.51 -28.55
N ALA A 190 3.22 -27.31 -29.53
CA ALA A 190 3.64 -28.36 -30.43
C ALA A 190 4.35 -29.51 -29.71
N LEU A 191 5.20 -29.20 -28.71
CA LEU A 191 5.84 -30.20 -27.87
C LEU A 191 4.84 -30.99 -27.02
N LEU A 192 3.86 -30.32 -26.41
CA LEU A 192 2.79 -30.97 -25.68
C LEU A 192 1.98 -31.92 -26.58
N ALA A 193 1.65 -31.48 -27.80
CA ALA A 193 0.89 -32.30 -28.76
C ALA A 193 1.63 -33.59 -29.17
N THR A 194 2.97 -33.62 -29.11
CA THR A 194 3.79 -34.80 -29.39
C THR A 194 4.07 -35.67 -28.18
N SER A 195 3.69 -35.24 -26.99
CA SER A 195 3.96 -35.95 -25.72
C SER A 195 3.10 -37.20 -25.60
N ALA A 196 3.70 -38.32 -25.16
CA ALA A 196 3.00 -39.59 -24.99
C ALA A 196 1.92 -39.50 -23.86
N HIS A 197 2.15 -38.63 -22.90
CA HIS A 197 1.24 -38.41 -21.77
C HIS A 197 1.16 -36.91 -21.47
N VAL A 198 -0.04 -36.39 -21.40
CA VAL A 198 -0.32 -34.98 -21.03
C VAL A 198 -1.26 -34.98 -19.83
N VAL A 199 -0.92 -34.21 -18.82
CA VAL A 199 -1.78 -33.96 -17.65
C VAL A 199 -2.17 -32.50 -17.68
N HIS A 200 -3.47 -32.22 -17.54
CA HIS A 200 -4.01 -30.88 -17.43
C HIS A 200 -4.71 -30.71 -16.09
N GLU A 201 -4.22 -29.79 -15.28
CA GLU A 201 -4.76 -29.52 -13.95
C GLU A 201 -4.89 -28.02 -13.72
N VAL A 202 -5.85 -27.65 -12.89
CA VAL A 202 -6.05 -26.26 -12.44
C VAL A 202 -5.70 -26.19 -10.95
N PHE A 203 -4.71 -25.36 -10.63
CA PHE A 203 -4.28 -25.13 -9.25
C PHE A 203 -4.79 -23.79 -8.75
N GLN A 204 -5.35 -23.79 -7.55
CA GLN A 204 -5.83 -22.61 -6.87
C GLN A 204 -5.21 -22.47 -5.49
N THR A 205 -4.59 -21.34 -5.21
CA THR A 205 -4.07 -21.02 -3.88
C THR A 205 -5.01 -20.07 -3.16
N GLN A 206 -4.98 -20.10 -1.82
CA GLN A 206 -5.70 -19.15 -0.99
C GLN A 206 -5.06 -17.76 -1.05
N ARG A 207 -5.83 -16.75 -0.67
CA ARG A 207 -5.30 -15.43 -0.37
C ARG A 207 -4.57 -15.47 0.96
N ILE A 208 -3.41 -14.82 1.03
CA ILE A 208 -2.57 -14.75 2.22
C ILE A 208 -2.23 -13.28 2.48
N GLU A 209 -2.47 -12.83 3.70
CA GLU A 209 -1.96 -11.57 4.22
C GLU A 209 -0.72 -11.85 5.08
N HIS A 210 0.34 -11.07 4.88
CA HIS A 210 1.62 -11.27 5.57
C HIS A 210 1.57 -10.87 7.04
N ALA A 211 0.67 -9.95 7.42
CA ALA A 211 0.50 -9.44 8.77
C ALA A 211 1.84 -8.97 9.39
N PHE A 212 2.47 -7.98 8.78
CA PHE A 212 3.72 -7.40 9.25
C PHE A 212 3.62 -6.91 10.69
N LEU A 213 4.70 -7.10 11.46
CA LEU A 213 4.78 -6.63 12.84
C LEU A 213 4.83 -5.10 12.93
N GLU A 214 5.53 -4.45 12.00
CA GLU A 214 5.64 -2.99 11.95
C GLU A 214 4.33 -2.37 11.47
N PRO A 215 3.68 -1.49 12.26
CA PRO A 215 2.53 -0.73 11.81
C PRO A 215 2.89 0.20 10.65
N GLU A 216 2.02 0.33 9.68
CA GLU A 216 2.19 1.34 8.64
C GLU A 216 1.99 2.73 9.24
N ALA A 217 3.04 3.55 9.15
CA ALA A 217 3.05 4.92 9.62
C ALA A 217 3.95 5.79 8.76
N THR A 218 3.60 7.06 8.68
CA THR A 218 4.43 8.08 8.03
C THR A 218 4.50 9.32 8.91
N LEU A 219 5.70 9.82 9.15
CA LEU A 219 5.97 11.07 9.81
C LEU A 219 6.63 12.03 8.84
N ALA A 220 6.04 13.21 8.65
CA ALA A 220 6.59 14.29 7.82
C ALA A 220 6.97 15.47 8.72
N VAL A 221 8.21 15.90 8.63
CA VAL A 221 8.80 16.97 9.46
C VAL A 221 9.31 18.09 8.55
N PRO A 222 8.65 19.27 8.53
CA PRO A 222 9.21 20.41 7.83
C PRO A 222 10.48 20.90 8.51
N ARG A 223 11.47 21.30 7.70
CA ARG A 223 12.76 21.81 8.13
C ARG A 223 12.85 23.31 7.87
N ASP A 224 13.72 24.01 8.61
CA ASP A 224 13.93 25.46 8.51
C ASP A 224 14.47 25.90 7.15
N ASP A 225 15.11 25.02 6.42
CA ASP A 225 15.61 25.24 5.06
C ASP A 225 14.54 25.11 3.96
N GLY A 226 13.30 24.86 4.35
CA GLY A 226 12.15 24.68 3.44
C GLY A 226 12.03 23.25 2.87
N THR A 227 12.87 22.33 3.29
CA THR A 227 12.72 20.91 2.92
C THR A 227 11.70 20.20 3.81
N LEU A 228 11.18 19.07 3.32
CA LEU A 228 10.33 18.17 4.07
C LEU A 228 11.06 16.84 4.27
N GLU A 229 11.34 16.49 5.51
CA GLU A 229 11.89 15.18 5.84
C GLU A 229 10.74 14.21 6.13
N VAL A 230 10.74 13.06 5.42
CA VAL A 230 9.68 12.06 5.53
C VAL A 230 10.27 10.74 6.01
N PHE A 231 9.69 10.20 7.07
CA PHE A 231 9.98 8.87 7.59
C PHE A 231 8.81 7.96 7.25
N SER A 232 9.07 6.83 6.62
CA SER A 232 8.05 5.85 6.23
C SER A 232 8.59 4.43 6.34
N GLY A 233 7.79 3.51 6.85
CA GLY A 233 8.11 2.08 6.88
C GLY A 233 7.88 1.35 5.55
N GLY A 234 7.33 2.05 4.55
CA GLY A 234 7.02 1.46 3.23
C GLY A 234 8.25 1.06 2.42
N GLN A 235 8.09 0.07 1.55
CA GLN A 235 9.16 -0.41 0.67
C GLN A 235 9.36 0.47 -0.57
N GLY A 236 8.35 1.25 -0.97
CA GLY A 236 8.38 2.16 -2.11
C GLY A 236 8.81 3.56 -1.67
N VAL A 237 10.08 3.88 -1.80
CA VAL A 237 10.68 5.17 -1.36
C VAL A 237 10.94 6.15 -2.50
N TRP A 238 10.31 5.97 -3.65
CA TRP A 238 10.43 6.79 -4.86
C TRP A 238 9.20 7.57 -5.17
#